data_5ad4b08896af8fe559be9ba5ab0eda99
#
_entry.id   5ad4b08896af8fe559be9ba5ab0eda99
#
_cell.length_a   1.000
_cell.length_b   1.000
_cell.length_c   1.000
_cell.angle_alpha   90.00
_cell.angle_beta   90.00
_cell.angle_gamma   90.00
#
_symmetry.space_group_name_H-M   'P 1'
#
loop_
_entity.id
_entity.type
_entity.pdbx_description
1 polymer ?
#
loop_
_entity_poly.entity_id
_entity_poly.type
_entity_poly.pdbx_seq_one_letter_code
_entity_poly.pdbx_strand_id
1 'polypeptide(L)'
;MKIYIGADFVPTDINRSAFENGDIHTLIGPKLYDMLCTTDLNIFNLEVPLTDSNTPIVKFGNNLKSPTKTVNAFKRIPSLFLTVCNNHCYDQGFEGLQSTMNVLEQHDIAYGGIGENIHAAEKPYIFTKDGIRLGIYMCTEHEFSCANDHRAGANPFDVLESFDHVESLVNQCDYVIVLYHGGKEFYQYPSPMLQRYCRKFIEKGAALVLCQHSHCIGSREDYKTGTIIYGQGNFVFHTSAFDELHDIVDNSLLIEVDIDDAGFHVSEIPLVQTEMGIRLASPEEAQLILESYKKRSKQCENAEFIIENYKQFADTHINRYLREFLGRTWIVKVINGLTRRKLVRLLLGKTSYLGIQNFIECEAHHELFLQGLKNINRK
;
A
#
# COMPACT_ATOMS: atom_id res chain seq x y z
N MET A 1 -25.49 -3.40 -2.93
CA MET A 1 -24.20 -3.55 -3.66
C MET A 1 -23.18 -4.08 -2.67
N LYS A 2 -22.57 -5.23 -2.99
CA LYS A 2 -21.57 -5.90 -2.13
C LYS A 2 -20.19 -5.87 -2.77
N ILE A 3 -19.17 -5.46 -2.04
CA ILE A 3 -17.80 -5.30 -2.53
C ILE A 3 -16.82 -5.92 -1.53
N TYR A 4 -15.82 -6.66 -2.03
CA TYR A 4 -14.70 -7.07 -1.24
C TYR A 4 -13.43 -6.31 -1.65
N ILE A 5 -12.67 -5.84 -0.66
CA ILE A 5 -11.42 -5.12 -0.87
C ILE A 5 -10.31 -5.83 -0.08
N GLY A 6 -9.42 -6.49 -0.80
CA GLY A 6 -8.18 -7.02 -0.26
C GLY A 6 -7.01 -6.06 -0.51
N ALA A 7 -5.88 -6.31 0.15
CA ALA A 7 -4.65 -5.57 -0.08
C ALA A 7 -3.76 -6.28 -1.13
N ASP A 8 -2.49 -6.45 -0.85
CA ASP A 8 -1.44 -6.84 -1.79
C ASP A 8 -1.61 -8.30 -2.26
N PHE A 9 -1.92 -8.45 -3.55
CA PHE A 9 -2.09 -9.72 -4.22
C PHE A 9 -0.95 -9.90 -5.23
N VAL A 10 0.15 -10.49 -4.76
CA VAL A 10 1.47 -10.46 -5.40
C VAL A 10 1.94 -11.87 -5.74
N PRO A 11 2.08 -12.21 -7.05
CA PRO A 11 2.79 -13.42 -7.46
C PRO A 11 4.28 -13.32 -7.12
N THR A 12 4.79 -14.28 -6.37
CA THR A 12 6.20 -14.38 -5.98
C THR A 12 6.79 -15.73 -6.42
N ASP A 13 8.10 -15.93 -6.24
CA ASP A 13 8.73 -17.21 -6.59
C ASP A 13 8.12 -18.41 -5.86
N ILE A 14 7.58 -18.21 -4.65
CA ILE A 14 6.99 -19.26 -3.82
C ILE A 14 5.68 -19.80 -4.43
N ASN A 15 4.84 -18.90 -4.97
CA ASN A 15 3.49 -19.25 -5.44
C ASN A 15 3.29 -19.04 -6.96
N ARG A 16 4.37 -18.69 -7.68
CA ARG A 16 4.34 -18.45 -9.15
C ARG A 16 3.61 -19.52 -9.93
N SER A 17 3.93 -20.78 -9.65
CA SER A 17 3.33 -21.91 -10.38
C SER A 17 1.80 -21.94 -10.22
N ALA A 18 1.28 -21.66 -9.04
CA ALA A 18 -0.17 -21.59 -8.82
C ALA A 18 -0.81 -20.45 -9.60
N PHE A 19 -0.16 -19.26 -9.61
CA PHE A 19 -0.63 -18.13 -10.43
C PHE A 19 -0.61 -18.45 -11.93
N GLU A 20 0.50 -18.98 -12.45
CA GLU A 20 0.64 -19.30 -13.88
C GLU A 20 -0.34 -20.38 -14.37
N ASN A 21 -0.68 -21.32 -13.50
CA ASN A 21 -1.66 -22.38 -13.79
C ASN A 21 -3.11 -21.94 -13.54
N GLY A 22 -3.33 -20.77 -12.94
CA GLY A 22 -4.66 -20.30 -12.56
C GLY A 22 -5.29 -21.14 -11.46
N ASP A 23 -4.47 -21.73 -10.59
CA ASP A 23 -4.91 -22.53 -9.44
C ASP A 23 -5.33 -21.62 -8.29
N ILE A 24 -6.48 -21.00 -8.45
CA ILE A 24 -7.01 -20.02 -7.51
C ILE A 24 -7.35 -20.65 -6.15
N HIS A 25 -7.74 -21.94 -6.12
CA HIS A 25 -8.08 -22.60 -4.85
C HIS A 25 -6.84 -22.85 -3.97
N THR A 26 -5.68 -23.09 -4.56
CA THR A 26 -4.42 -23.14 -3.82
C THR A 26 -4.05 -21.75 -3.27
N LEU A 27 -4.33 -20.68 -4.01
CA LEU A 27 -3.98 -19.32 -3.63
C LEU A 27 -4.90 -18.73 -2.55
N ILE A 28 -6.23 -18.97 -2.62
CA ILE A 28 -7.17 -18.32 -1.70
C ILE A 28 -8.12 -19.28 -0.97
N GLY A 29 -8.01 -20.57 -1.24
CA GLY A 29 -8.91 -21.59 -0.70
C GLY A 29 -10.34 -21.53 -1.27
N PRO A 30 -11.06 -22.66 -1.29
CA PRO A 30 -12.35 -22.73 -1.95
C PRO A 30 -13.43 -21.86 -1.30
N LYS A 31 -13.50 -21.80 0.02
CA LYS A 31 -14.53 -21.01 0.72
C LYS A 31 -14.40 -19.50 0.46
N LEU A 32 -13.16 -18.98 0.45
CA LEU A 32 -12.93 -17.57 0.14
C LEU A 32 -13.22 -17.29 -1.32
N TYR A 33 -12.86 -18.21 -2.23
CA TYR A 33 -13.20 -18.09 -3.64
C TYR A 33 -14.72 -18.05 -3.86
N ASP A 34 -15.49 -18.95 -3.22
CA ASP A 34 -16.94 -18.94 -3.30
C ASP A 34 -17.55 -17.61 -2.84
N MET A 35 -16.99 -16.99 -1.80
CA MET A 35 -17.40 -15.65 -1.36
C MET A 35 -17.14 -14.60 -2.43
N LEU A 36 -15.94 -14.59 -3.04
CA LEU A 36 -15.62 -13.65 -4.12
C LEU A 36 -16.52 -13.82 -5.35
N CYS A 37 -17.06 -15.02 -5.59
CA CYS A 37 -17.98 -15.27 -6.69
C CYS A 37 -19.39 -14.67 -6.47
N THR A 38 -19.73 -14.26 -5.26
CA THR A 38 -21.06 -13.71 -4.92
C THR A 38 -21.09 -12.19 -4.79
N THR A 39 -20.00 -11.52 -5.09
CA THR A 39 -19.87 -10.06 -4.97
C THR A 39 -20.09 -9.34 -6.29
N ASP A 40 -20.47 -8.08 -6.20
CA ASP A 40 -20.63 -7.20 -7.36
C ASP A 40 -19.28 -6.67 -7.86
N LEU A 41 -18.30 -6.49 -6.95
CA LEU A 41 -16.95 -6.01 -7.27
C LEU A 41 -15.92 -6.56 -6.27
N ASN A 42 -14.81 -7.08 -6.79
CA ASN A 42 -13.65 -7.51 -6.03
C ASN A 42 -12.47 -6.59 -6.35
N ILE A 43 -11.85 -5.99 -5.32
CA ILE A 43 -10.75 -5.03 -5.48
C ILE A 43 -9.52 -5.58 -4.76
N PHE A 44 -8.37 -5.63 -5.47
CA PHE A 44 -7.08 -6.01 -4.89
C PHE A 44 -5.96 -5.10 -5.39
N ASN A 45 -4.88 -4.99 -4.62
CA ASN A 45 -3.67 -4.29 -5.04
C ASN A 45 -2.68 -5.25 -5.73
N LEU A 46 -2.36 -4.98 -6.98
CA LEU A 46 -1.29 -5.66 -7.70
C LEU A 46 0.03 -4.90 -7.47
N GLU A 47 0.79 -5.31 -6.44
CA GLU A 47 2.03 -4.62 -6.03
C GLU A 47 3.27 -5.18 -6.74
N VAL A 48 3.14 -5.51 -8.02
CA VAL A 48 4.24 -6.02 -8.83
C VAL A 48 3.95 -5.80 -10.30
N PRO A 49 4.91 -5.37 -11.12
CA PRO A 49 4.71 -5.33 -12.57
C PRO A 49 4.66 -6.74 -13.16
N LEU A 50 3.66 -6.97 -14.04
CA LEU A 50 3.55 -8.18 -14.84
C LEU A 50 4.34 -8.02 -16.13
N THR A 51 5.55 -8.61 -16.19
CA THR A 51 6.43 -8.47 -17.34
C THR A 51 7.41 -9.63 -17.45
N ASP A 52 7.69 -10.03 -18.68
CA ASP A 52 8.74 -11.00 -19.00
C ASP A 52 10.10 -10.33 -19.27
N SER A 53 10.12 -8.99 -19.42
CA SER A 53 11.32 -8.19 -19.56
C SER A 53 12.12 -8.10 -18.26
N ASN A 54 13.39 -7.74 -18.36
CA ASN A 54 14.26 -7.53 -17.21
C ASN A 54 14.96 -6.18 -17.33
N THR A 55 14.20 -5.13 -16.99
CA THR A 55 14.58 -3.71 -17.13
C THR A 55 14.46 -2.98 -15.78
N PRO A 56 15.11 -3.49 -14.71
CA PRO A 56 14.96 -2.93 -13.38
C PRO A 56 15.47 -1.48 -13.34
N ILE A 57 14.69 -0.60 -12.70
CA ILE A 57 15.11 0.78 -12.44
C ILE A 57 16.16 0.83 -11.33
N VAL A 58 16.97 1.88 -11.34
CA VAL A 58 17.86 2.20 -10.22
C VAL A 58 17.05 2.86 -9.11
N LYS A 59 16.88 2.17 -7.98
CA LYS A 59 16.15 2.69 -6.81
C LYS A 59 16.75 2.19 -5.50
N PHE A 60 16.30 2.78 -4.41
CA PHE A 60 16.52 2.25 -3.07
C PHE A 60 15.50 1.14 -2.79
N GLY A 61 15.96 -0.02 -2.35
CA GLY A 61 15.11 -1.20 -2.16
C GLY A 61 15.16 -2.18 -3.32
N ASN A 62 14.34 -3.22 -3.23
CA ASN A 62 14.30 -4.30 -4.22
C ASN A 62 13.40 -3.91 -5.41
N ASN A 63 13.77 -4.38 -6.59
CA ASN A 63 12.91 -4.36 -7.75
C ASN A 63 12.11 -5.65 -7.82
N LEU A 64 10.80 -5.54 -7.90
CA LEU A 64 9.89 -6.67 -8.10
C LEU A 64 9.58 -6.86 -9.59
N LYS A 65 9.23 -8.08 -9.96
CA LYS A 65 8.57 -8.42 -11.21
C LYS A 65 7.92 -9.80 -11.13
N SER A 66 6.90 -10.02 -11.93
CA SER A 66 6.27 -11.32 -12.11
C SER A 66 6.03 -11.59 -13.59
N PRO A 67 6.15 -12.85 -14.07
CA PRO A 67 5.87 -13.19 -15.46
C PRO A 67 4.44 -12.83 -15.86
N THR A 68 4.23 -12.41 -17.11
CA THR A 68 2.91 -12.05 -17.65
C THR A 68 1.89 -13.18 -17.49
N LYS A 69 2.32 -14.43 -17.57
CA LYS A 69 1.49 -15.63 -17.43
C LYS A 69 0.79 -15.73 -16.06
N THR A 70 1.28 -15.07 -15.02
CA THR A 70 0.66 -15.06 -13.69
C THR A 70 -0.72 -14.39 -13.68
N VAL A 71 -1.08 -13.63 -14.71
CA VAL A 71 -2.44 -13.11 -14.94
C VAL A 71 -3.51 -14.22 -14.93
N ASN A 72 -3.14 -15.45 -15.19
CA ASN A 72 -4.09 -16.56 -15.23
C ASN A 72 -4.85 -16.80 -13.92
N ALA A 73 -4.26 -16.50 -12.77
CA ALA A 73 -4.98 -16.58 -11.50
C ALA A 73 -5.97 -15.41 -11.34
N PHE A 74 -5.57 -14.20 -11.69
CA PHE A 74 -6.44 -13.02 -11.60
C PHE A 74 -7.69 -13.17 -12.46
N LYS A 75 -7.58 -13.76 -13.65
CA LYS A 75 -8.71 -14.06 -14.54
C LYS A 75 -9.78 -14.99 -13.94
N ARG A 76 -9.47 -15.71 -12.87
CA ARG A 76 -10.41 -16.59 -12.18
C ARG A 76 -11.33 -15.85 -11.23
N ILE A 77 -10.98 -14.65 -10.83
CA ILE A 77 -11.77 -13.85 -9.89
C ILE A 77 -12.80 -13.05 -10.69
N PRO A 78 -14.10 -13.25 -10.45
CA PRO A 78 -15.12 -12.51 -11.18
C PRO A 78 -15.17 -11.05 -10.72
N SER A 79 -15.66 -10.17 -11.58
CA SER A 79 -15.83 -8.73 -11.29
C SER A 79 -14.59 -8.10 -10.63
N LEU A 80 -13.41 -8.42 -11.17
CA LEU A 80 -12.13 -7.99 -10.62
C LEU A 80 -11.77 -6.57 -11.07
N PHE A 81 -11.39 -5.73 -10.11
CA PHE A 81 -10.66 -4.49 -10.32
C PHE A 81 -9.30 -4.56 -9.60
N LEU A 82 -8.22 -4.26 -10.30
CA LEU A 82 -6.89 -4.18 -9.71
C LEU A 82 -6.45 -2.71 -9.56
N THR A 83 -6.21 -2.26 -8.33
CA THR A 83 -5.37 -1.08 -8.15
C THR A 83 -3.93 -1.48 -8.42
N VAL A 84 -3.24 -0.68 -9.23
CA VAL A 84 -1.81 -0.83 -9.51
C VAL A 84 -1.05 0.40 -8.98
N CYS A 85 -1.74 1.22 -8.18
CA CYS A 85 -1.24 2.46 -7.60
C CYS A 85 -0.38 2.18 -6.38
N ASN A 86 0.90 1.84 -6.59
CA ASN A 86 1.81 1.47 -5.52
C ASN A 86 3.26 1.81 -5.87
N ASN A 87 4.17 1.64 -4.89
CA ASN A 87 5.59 1.95 -5.01
C ASN A 87 6.39 0.96 -5.87
N HIS A 88 5.80 -0.18 -6.25
CA HIS A 88 6.45 -1.21 -7.07
C HIS A 88 5.99 -1.23 -8.53
N CYS A 89 4.93 -0.55 -8.91
CA CYS A 89 4.35 -0.62 -10.25
C CYS A 89 5.33 -0.24 -11.39
N TYR A 90 6.37 0.55 -11.08
CA TYR A 90 7.39 1.02 -12.03
C TYR A 90 8.75 0.36 -11.86
N ASP A 91 8.86 -0.72 -11.11
CA ASP A 91 10.12 -1.41 -10.78
C ASP A 91 10.91 -1.90 -12.00
N GLN A 92 10.22 -2.15 -13.11
CA GLN A 92 10.81 -2.54 -14.39
C GLN A 92 10.70 -1.40 -15.44
N GLY A 93 10.63 -0.16 -14.98
CA GLY A 93 10.53 1.03 -15.82
C GLY A 93 9.25 1.09 -16.65
N PHE A 94 9.29 1.93 -17.69
CA PHE A 94 8.14 2.10 -18.58
C PHE A 94 7.74 0.79 -19.27
N GLU A 95 8.73 -0.01 -19.66
CA GLU A 95 8.50 -1.31 -20.33
C GLU A 95 7.72 -2.27 -19.43
N GLY A 96 8.06 -2.35 -18.12
CA GLY A 96 7.34 -3.17 -17.17
C GLY A 96 5.91 -2.67 -16.88
N LEU A 97 5.75 -1.35 -16.75
CA LEU A 97 4.43 -0.73 -16.56
C LEU A 97 3.53 -0.96 -17.78
N GLN A 98 4.04 -0.70 -18.98
CA GLN A 98 3.33 -0.92 -20.24
C GLN A 98 2.94 -2.38 -20.43
N SER A 99 3.85 -3.31 -20.11
CA SER A 99 3.55 -4.75 -20.14
C SER A 99 2.41 -5.10 -19.21
N THR A 100 2.39 -4.54 -18.00
CA THR A 100 1.32 -4.74 -17.02
C THR A 100 -0.02 -4.27 -17.57
N MET A 101 -0.08 -3.03 -18.08
CA MET A 101 -1.30 -2.47 -18.66
C MET A 101 -1.80 -3.32 -19.83
N ASN A 102 -0.92 -3.66 -20.78
CA ASN A 102 -1.26 -4.49 -21.92
C ASN A 102 -1.81 -5.87 -21.53
N VAL A 103 -1.21 -6.52 -20.53
CA VAL A 103 -1.65 -7.84 -20.06
C VAL A 103 -3.04 -7.75 -19.41
N LEU A 104 -3.29 -6.74 -18.60
CA LEU A 104 -4.60 -6.55 -17.97
C LEU A 104 -5.68 -6.25 -19.01
N GLU A 105 -5.40 -5.37 -19.98
CA GLU A 105 -6.30 -5.03 -21.09
C GLU A 105 -6.62 -6.24 -21.98
N GLN A 106 -5.61 -7.05 -22.35
CA GLN A 106 -5.78 -8.26 -23.15
C GLN A 106 -6.68 -9.31 -22.48
N HIS A 107 -6.86 -9.22 -21.19
CA HIS A 107 -7.67 -10.16 -20.41
C HIS A 107 -8.93 -9.53 -19.82
N ASP A 108 -9.31 -8.34 -20.27
CA ASP A 108 -10.50 -7.61 -19.82
C ASP A 108 -10.53 -7.40 -18.29
N ILE A 109 -9.36 -7.27 -17.65
CA ILE A 109 -9.25 -6.97 -16.22
C ILE A 109 -9.19 -5.45 -16.04
N ALA A 110 -10.18 -4.91 -15.35
CA ALA A 110 -10.22 -3.49 -15.02
C ALA A 110 -9.10 -3.13 -14.02
N TYR A 111 -8.43 -2.00 -14.26
CA TYR A 111 -7.36 -1.52 -13.39
C TYR A 111 -7.35 0.01 -13.29
N GLY A 112 -6.59 0.55 -12.33
CA GLY A 112 -6.44 1.99 -12.19
C GLY A 112 -5.29 2.41 -11.30
N GLY A 113 -5.11 3.74 -11.20
CA GLY A 113 -4.09 4.37 -10.38
C GLY A 113 -2.70 4.43 -11.01
N ILE A 114 -2.57 4.03 -12.29
CA ILE A 114 -1.35 4.15 -13.09
C ILE A 114 -1.69 4.74 -14.47
N GLY A 115 -0.68 5.28 -15.14
CA GLY A 115 -0.86 5.82 -16.50
C GLY A 115 0.46 6.22 -17.15
N GLU A 116 0.37 6.62 -18.42
CA GLU A 116 1.51 7.14 -19.21
C GLU A 116 1.99 8.51 -18.73
N ASN A 117 1.18 9.21 -17.97
CA ASN A 117 1.46 10.48 -17.30
C ASN A 117 0.52 10.66 -16.11
N ILE A 118 0.68 11.75 -15.36
CA ILE A 118 -0.13 12.04 -14.17
C ILE A 118 -1.62 12.10 -14.51
N HIS A 119 -2.02 12.74 -15.60
CA HIS A 119 -3.43 12.89 -15.99
C HIS A 119 -4.13 11.57 -16.33
N ALA A 120 -3.38 10.56 -16.73
CA ALA A 120 -3.90 9.21 -16.90
C ALA A 120 -3.94 8.44 -15.58
N ALA A 121 -2.91 8.60 -14.74
CA ALA A 121 -2.77 7.89 -13.46
C ALA A 121 -3.77 8.36 -12.39
N GLU A 122 -4.11 9.64 -12.35
CA GLU A 122 -5.02 10.25 -11.35
C GLU A 122 -6.50 9.93 -11.56
N LYS A 123 -6.87 9.35 -12.73
CA LYS A 123 -8.27 9.05 -13.06
C LYS A 123 -8.88 8.08 -12.06
N PRO A 124 -10.00 8.45 -11.41
CA PRO A 124 -10.70 7.53 -10.53
C PRO A 124 -11.40 6.43 -11.33
N TYR A 125 -11.65 5.30 -10.68
CA TYR A 125 -12.53 4.27 -11.21
C TYR A 125 -13.94 4.50 -10.67
N ILE A 126 -14.96 4.51 -11.55
CA ILE A 126 -16.35 4.65 -11.16
C ILE A 126 -17.08 3.36 -11.50
N PHE A 127 -17.56 2.66 -10.47
CA PHE A 127 -18.38 1.47 -10.59
C PHE A 127 -19.85 1.83 -10.36
N THR A 128 -20.73 1.34 -11.24
CA THR A 128 -22.17 1.60 -11.14
C THR A 128 -22.95 0.30 -11.11
N LYS A 129 -23.79 0.14 -10.10
CA LYS A 129 -24.68 -1.02 -9.94
C LYS A 129 -26.00 -0.58 -9.34
N ASP A 130 -27.11 -0.99 -9.95
CA ASP A 130 -28.48 -0.73 -9.49
C ASP A 130 -28.77 0.77 -9.21
N GLY A 131 -28.18 1.64 -10.03
CA GLY A 131 -28.32 3.09 -9.93
C GLY A 131 -27.37 3.77 -8.93
N ILE A 132 -26.65 3.01 -8.10
CA ILE A 132 -25.65 3.53 -7.15
C ILE A 132 -24.30 3.66 -7.88
N ARG A 133 -23.67 4.84 -7.73
CA ARG A 133 -22.35 5.14 -8.27
C ARG A 133 -21.32 5.15 -7.16
N LEU A 134 -20.35 4.27 -7.23
CA LEU A 134 -19.21 4.19 -6.32
C LEU A 134 -17.95 4.72 -7.01
N GLY A 135 -17.35 5.78 -6.46
CA GLY A 135 -16.07 6.31 -6.90
C GLY A 135 -14.91 5.69 -6.11
N ILE A 136 -13.86 5.28 -6.80
CA ILE A 136 -12.64 4.76 -6.19
C ILE A 136 -11.49 5.66 -6.60
N TYR A 137 -10.92 6.38 -5.64
CA TYR A 137 -9.71 7.18 -5.81
C TYR A 137 -8.50 6.41 -5.29
N MET A 138 -7.42 6.39 -6.06
CA MET A 138 -6.20 5.67 -5.73
C MET A 138 -5.03 6.62 -5.72
N CYS A 139 -4.19 6.57 -4.67
CA CYS A 139 -2.93 7.32 -4.61
C CYS A 139 -1.87 6.56 -3.81
N THR A 140 -0.60 6.87 -4.07
CA THR A 140 0.55 6.25 -3.40
C THR A 140 1.53 7.28 -2.86
N GLU A 141 2.31 6.90 -1.84
CA GLU A 141 3.43 7.71 -1.34
C GLU A 141 4.49 7.97 -2.41
N HIS A 142 5.27 9.05 -2.21
CA HIS A 142 6.34 9.46 -3.11
C HIS A 142 7.57 8.56 -2.97
N GLU A 143 7.58 7.45 -3.70
CA GLU A 143 8.77 6.65 -3.93
C GLU A 143 9.25 6.76 -5.39
N PHE A 144 9.72 5.68 -5.99
CA PHE A 144 10.35 5.70 -7.33
C PHE A 144 9.36 5.49 -8.48
N SER A 145 8.09 5.19 -8.18
CA SER A 145 7.07 4.79 -9.16
C SER A 145 6.11 5.90 -9.58
N CYS A 146 6.19 7.10 -8.99
CA CYS A 146 5.22 8.18 -9.23
C CYS A 146 5.27 8.72 -10.65
N ALA A 147 4.09 8.92 -11.23
CA ALA A 147 3.91 9.64 -12.49
C ALA A 147 4.15 11.14 -12.34
N ASN A 148 4.38 11.81 -13.45
CA ASN A 148 4.31 13.26 -13.61
C ASN A 148 3.86 13.60 -15.05
N ASP A 149 3.86 14.88 -15.43
CA ASP A 149 3.43 15.32 -16.79
C ASP A 149 4.15 14.60 -17.93
N HIS A 150 5.40 14.16 -17.72
CA HIS A 150 6.28 13.63 -18.74
C HIS A 150 6.79 12.21 -18.44
N ARG A 151 6.26 11.59 -17.40
CA ARG A 151 6.68 10.26 -16.95
C ARG A 151 5.48 9.44 -16.55
N ALA A 152 5.44 8.21 -17.07
CA ALA A 152 4.49 7.18 -16.65
C ALA A 152 4.76 6.70 -15.22
N GLY A 153 3.71 6.22 -14.54
CA GLY A 153 3.82 5.69 -13.19
C GLY A 153 2.49 5.68 -12.45
N ALA A 154 2.57 5.58 -11.13
CA ALA A 154 1.43 5.64 -10.22
C ALA A 154 1.01 7.08 -9.89
N ASN A 155 -0.25 7.26 -9.56
CA ASN A 155 -0.79 8.53 -9.05
C ASN A 155 -0.19 8.84 -7.66
N PRO A 156 0.67 9.87 -7.51
CA PRO A 156 1.22 10.22 -6.21
C PRO A 156 0.14 10.84 -5.31
N PHE A 157 0.28 10.66 -4.01
CA PHE A 157 -0.45 11.47 -3.04
C PHE A 157 0.12 12.90 -3.05
N ASP A 158 -0.63 13.85 -3.53
CA ASP A 158 -0.30 15.28 -3.49
C ASP A 158 -1.24 15.99 -2.53
N VAL A 159 -0.67 16.73 -1.56
CA VAL A 159 -1.43 17.44 -0.52
C VAL A 159 -2.33 18.55 -1.11
N LEU A 160 -1.96 19.11 -2.25
CA LEU A 160 -2.73 20.17 -2.92
C LEU A 160 -3.86 19.57 -3.76
N GLU A 161 -3.56 18.53 -4.54
CA GLU A 161 -4.46 18.02 -5.59
C GLU A 161 -5.34 16.85 -5.12
N SER A 162 -4.77 15.90 -4.35
CA SER A 162 -5.51 14.66 -4.02
C SER A 162 -6.79 14.88 -3.24
N PHE A 163 -6.83 15.89 -2.36
CA PHE A 163 -8.04 16.22 -1.61
C PHE A 163 -9.11 16.87 -2.50
N ASP A 164 -8.72 17.66 -3.48
CA ASP A 164 -9.64 18.31 -4.42
C ASP A 164 -10.15 17.29 -5.45
N HIS A 165 -9.33 16.31 -5.86
CA HIS A 165 -9.77 15.18 -6.68
C HIS A 165 -10.87 14.36 -5.98
N VAL A 166 -10.70 14.07 -4.68
CA VAL A 166 -11.71 13.35 -3.88
C VAL A 166 -13.00 14.20 -3.75
N GLU A 167 -12.89 15.48 -3.45
CA GLU A 167 -14.06 16.38 -3.36
C GLU A 167 -14.81 16.46 -4.69
N SER A 168 -14.09 16.54 -5.81
CA SER A 168 -14.67 16.50 -7.16
C SER A 168 -15.38 15.16 -7.44
N LEU A 169 -14.81 14.05 -7.00
CA LEU A 169 -15.38 12.72 -7.19
C LEU A 169 -16.65 12.53 -6.35
N VAL A 170 -16.70 13.05 -5.12
CA VAL A 170 -17.88 13.05 -4.24
C VAL A 170 -19.06 13.76 -4.89
N ASN A 171 -18.82 14.81 -5.69
CA ASN A 171 -19.89 15.48 -6.43
C ASN A 171 -20.45 14.67 -7.61
N GLN A 172 -19.81 13.53 -7.95
CA GLN A 172 -20.16 12.70 -9.10
C GLN A 172 -20.68 11.31 -8.70
N CYS A 173 -20.46 10.90 -7.45
CA CYS A 173 -20.74 9.55 -6.96
C CYS A 173 -21.54 9.61 -5.65
N ASP A 174 -22.32 8.57 -5.38
CA ASP A 174 -23.07 8.44 -4.12
C ASP A 174 -22.15 8.15 -2.94
N TYR A 175 -21.08 7.37 -3.19
CA TYR A 175 -20.04 7.05 -2.19
C TYR A 175 -18.66 7.09 -2.85
N VAL A 176 -17.65 7.44 -2.06
CA VAL A 176 -16.25 7.45 -2.49
C VAL A 176 -15.39 6.65 -1.52
N ILE A 177 -14.57 5.76 -2.08
CA ILE A 177 -13.52 5.01 -1.38
C ILE A 177 -12.17 5.55 -1.83
N VAL A 178 -11.28 5.80 -0.86
CA VAL A 178 -9.88 6.14 -1.11
C VAL A 178 -9.01 4.93 -0.78
N LEU A 179 -8.25 4.44 -1.75
CA LEU A 179 -7.21 3.44 -1.60
C LEU A 179 -5.86 4.18 -1.57
N TYR A 180 -5.27 4.27 -0.39
CA TYR A 180 -4.00 4.95 -0.16
C TYR A 180 -2.90 3.92 0.05
N HIS A 181 -2.01 3.76 -0.92
CA HIS A 181 -0.86 2.87 -0.79
C HIS A 181 0.29 3.62 -0.11
N GLY A 182 0.38 3.48 1.20
CA GLY A 182 1.36 4.20 2.01
C GLY A 182 1.19 3.95 3.50
N GLY A 183 2.10 4.52 4.26
CA GLY A 183 2.27 4.29 5.68
C GLY A 183 3.61 3.57 5.94
N LYS A 184 3.98 3.37 7.19
CA LYS A 184 5.26 2.72 7.48
C LYS A 184 5.12 1.20 7.50
N GLU A 185 5.94 0.50 6.70
CA GLU A 185 6.02 -0.97 6.70
C GLU A 185 6.15 -1.51 8.12
N PHE A 186 5.37 -2.55 8.44
CA PHE A 186 5.35 -3.31 9.70
C PHE A 186 4.99 -2.48 10.93
N TYR A 187 4.44 -1.28 10.75
CA TYR A 187 3.95 -0.44 11.83
C TYR A 187 2.42 -0.46 11.90
N GLN A 188 1.87 -0.97 12.99
CA GLN A 188 0.44 -1.28 13.13
C GLN A 188 -0.45 -0.08 13.51
N TYR A 189 0.11 1.12 13.53
CA TYR A 189 -0.62 2.37 13.81
C TYR A 189 -0.33 3.40 12.71
N PRO A 190 -1.17 4.41 12.53
CA PRO A 190 -0.81 5.51 11.67
C PRO A 190 0.32 6.34 12.27
N SER A 191 1.16 6.97 11.43
CA SER A 191 1.91 8.12 11.88
C SER A 191 0.94 9.28 12.17
N PRO A 192 1.30 10.27 13.01
CA PRO A 192 0.46 11.44 13.23
C PRO A 192 0.08 12.18 11.92
N MET A 193 0.98 12.18 10.94
CA MET A 193 0.73 12.83 9.65
C MET A 193 -0.22 11.99 8.78
N LEU A 194 -0.02 10.67 8.69
CA LEU A 194 -0.92 9.77 7.97
C LEU A 194 -2.35 9.86 8.54
N GLN A 195 -2.49 9.91 9.86
CA GLN A 195 -3.79 10.08 10.51
C GLN A 195 -4.47 11.38 10.06
N ARG A 196 -3.73 12.48 10.00
CA ARG A 196 -4.26 13.78 9.52
C ARG A 196 -4.68 13.72 8.05
N TYR A 197 -3.91 13.06 7.19
CA TYR A 197 -4.24 12.92 5.77
C TYR A 197 -5.51 12.07 5.57
N CYS A 198 -5.60 10.92 6.22
CA CYS A 198 -6.77 10.06 6.11
C CYS A 198 -8.04 10.73 6.64
N ARG A 199 -7.95 11.43 7.78
CA ARG A 199 -9.05 12.25 8.31
C ARG A 199 -9.45 13.36 7.34
N LYS A 200 -8.50 13.96 6.62
CA LYS A 200 -8.78 15.00 5.63
C LYS A 200 -9.54 14.44 4.43
N PHE A 201 -9.25 13.24 3.96
CA PHE A 201 -10.04 12.58 2.93
C PHE A 201 -11.50 12.36 3.36
N ILE A 202 -11.74 11.94 4.62
CA ILE A 202 -13.11 11.85 5.16
C ILE A 202 -13.77 13.24 5.20
N GLU A 203 -13.05 14.29 5.59
CA GLU A 203 -13.56 15.66 5.59
C GLU A 203 -13.92 16.18 4.19
N LYS A 204 -13.30 15.63 3.16
CA LYS A 204 -13.62 15.90 1.74
C LYS A 204 -14.73 15.02 1.20
N GLY A 205 -15.33 14.15 2.04
CA GLY A 205 -16.53 13.37 1.73
C GLY A 205 -16.27 11.90 1.38
N ALA A 206 -15.05 11.39 1.52
CA ALA A 206 -14.83 9.96 1.39
C ALA A 206 -15.59 9.19 2.48
N ALA A 207 -16.27 8.09 2.10
CA ALA A 207 -16.96 7.20 3.02
C ALA A 207 -15.98 6.21 3.69
N LEU A 208 -14.92 5.85 2.98
CA LEU A 208 -13.90 4.89 3.44
C LEU A 208 -12.52 5.31 2.93
N VAL A 209 -11.52 5.23 3.82
CA VAL A 209 -10.09 5.34 3.47
C VAL A 209 -9.39 4.06 3.91
N LEU A 210 -8.78 3.34 2.96
CA LEU A 210 -8.00 2.14 3.21
C LEU A 210 -6.52 2.41 2.93
N CYS A 211 -5.68 2.23 3.94
CA CYS A 211 -4.23 2.25 3.77
C CYS A 211 -3.72 0.83 3.47
N GLN A 212 -2.83 0.71 2.50
CA GLN A 212 -2.13 -0.51 2.09
C GLN A 212 -0.62 -0.26 2.21
N HIS A 213 0.27 -1.19 1.85
CA HIS A 213 1.73 -1.03 1.96
C HIS A 213 2.34 -1.41 3.32
N SER A 214 1.62 -1.31 4.43
CA SER A 214 2.19 -1.62 5.75
C SER A 214 2.50 -3.10 5.97
N HIS A 215 1.99 -3.99 5.13
CA HIS A 215 2.08 -5.46 5.20
C HIS A 215 1.58 -6.07 6.51
N CYS A 216 0.87 -5.30 7.33
CA CYS A 216 0.34 -5.74 8.61
C CYS A 216 -1.05 -5.18 8.88
N ILE A 217 -1.82 -5.87 9.72
CA ILE A 217 -3.09 -5.34 10.21
C ILE A 217 -2.82 -4.14 11.12
N GLY A 218 -3.30 -2.99 10.71
CA GLY A 218 -3.22 -1.75 11.45
C GLY A 218 -4.33 -1.57 12.49
N SER A 219 -4.98 -0.42 12.46
CA SER A 219 -6.08 -0.02 13.32
C SER A 219 -7.21 0.61 12.50
N ARG A 220 -8.43 0.63 13.06
CA ARG A 220 -9.60 1.33 12.51
C ARG A 220 -9.88 2.60 13.29
N GLU A 221 -10.36 3.59 12.61
CA GLU A 221 -10.91 4.80 13.18
C GLU A 221 -12.23 5.15 12.47
N ASP A 222 -13.32 5.27 13.23
CA ASP A 222 -14.55 5.86 12.70
C ASP A 222 -14.47 7.36 13.00
N TYR A 223 -14.33 8.16 11.93
CA TYR A 223 -14.09 9.60 12.02
C TYR A 223 -15.17 10.36 11.28
N LYS A 224 -15.93 11.20 12.00
CA LYS A 224 -17.08 11.95 11.45
C LYS A 224 -18.07 11.01 10.75
N THR A 225 -18.17 11.09 9.43
CA THR A 225 -19.12 10.34 8.62
C THR A 225 -18.51 9.14 7.90
N GLY A 226 -17.23 8.86 8.10
CA GLY A 226 -16.53 7.80 7.38
C GLY A 226 -15.65 6.93 8.26
N THR A 227 -15.16 5.86 7.66
CA THR A 227 -14.27 4.87 8.27
C THR A 227 -12.87 4.98 7.68
N ILE A 228 -11.84 4.84 8.52
CA ILE A 228 -10.44 4.76 8.12
C ILE A 228 -9.86 3.45 8.63
N ILE A 229 -9.16 2.70 7.78
CA ILE A 229 -8.42 1.49 8.14
C ILE A 229 -6.94 1.71 7.76
N TYR A 230 -6.07 1.73 8.77
CA TYR A 230 -4.65 2.09 8.64
C TYR A 230 -3.73 0.90 8.31
N GLY A 231 -4.27 -0.12 7.70
CA GLY A 231 -3.55 -1.30 7.21
C GLY A 231 -4.42 -2.54 7.24
N GLN A 232 -4.39 -3.30 6.12
CA GLN A 232 -5.17 -4.53 5.96
C GLN A 232 -4.31 -5.80 6.12
N GLY A 233 -2.97 -5.67 6.11
CA GLY A 233 -2.06 -6.79 5.90
C GLY A 233 -1.97 -7.18 4.42
N ASN A 234 -1.37 -8.32 4.10
CA ASN A 234 -1.26 -8.83 2.72
C ASN A 234 -2.47 -9.71 2.36
N PHE A 235 -2.98 -9.61 1.13
CA PHE A 235 -3.92 -10.63 0.66
C PHE A 235 -3.18 -11.92 0.31
N VAL A 236 -2.31 -11.89 -0.71
CA VAL A 236 -1.36 -13.00 -0.99
C VAL A 236 -0.02 -12.39 -1.34
N PHE A 237 0.91 -12.42 -0.42
CA PHE A 237 2.26 -11.92 -0.66
C PHE A 237 3.26 -12.70 0.22
N HIS A 238 3.89 -13.72 -0.37
CA HIS A 238 4.87 -14.56 0.29
C HIS A 238 6.27 -14.23 -0.21
N THR A 239 7.19 -13.93 0.71
CA THR A 239 8.59 -13.66 0.40
C THR A 239 9.46 -14.01 1.61
N SER A 240 10.66 -14.51 1.37
CA SER A 240 11.63 -14.75 2.43
C SER A 240 12.04 -13.50 3.22
N ALA A 241 11.75 -12.29 2.69
CA ALA A 241 11.92 -11.05 3.44
C ALA A 241 11.01 -10.95 4.67
N PHE A 242 9.94 -11.75 4.73
CA PHE A 242 8.98 -11.79 5.83
C PHE A 242 9.24 -12.89 6.86
N ASP A 243 10.23 -13.78 6.64
CA ASP A 243 10.49 -14.96 7.50
C ASP A 243 10.71 -14.62 8.98
N GLU A 244 11.23 -13.44 9.29
CA GLU A 244 11.41 -12.98 10.68
C GLU A 244 10.21 -12.16 11.22
N LEU A 245 9.13 -12.02 10.44
CA LEU A 245 8.01 -11.11 10.70
C LEU A 245 6.65 -11.83 10.80
N HIS A 246 6.64 -13.15 10.90
CA HIS A 246 5.42 -13.98 10.90
C HIS A 246 4.33 -13.47 11.84
N ASP A 247 4.66 -13.09 13.06
CA ASP A 247 3.70 -12.55 14.05
C ASP A 247 2.95 -11.28 13.56
N ILE A 248 3.49 -10.59 12.55
CA ILE A 248 2.99 -9.32 12.04
C ILE A 248 2.29 -9.49 10.69
N VAL A 249 2.85 -10.34 9.79
CA VAL A 249 2.43 -10.42 8.39
C VAL A 249 1.51 -11.60 8.06
N ASP A 250 1.43 -12.62 8.93
CA ASP A 250 0.68 -13.86 8.65
C ASP A 250 -0.83 -13.69 8.70
N ASN A 251 -1.30 -12.57 9.23
CA ASN A 251 -2.72 -12.26 9.32
C ASN A 251 -3.08 -11.02 8.50
N SER A 252 -4.26 -11.03 7.92
CA SER A 252 -4.79 -9.89 7.18
C SER A 252 -6.32 -9.77 7.29
N LEU A 253 -6.84 -8.69 6.72
CA LEU A 253 -8.27 -8.39 6.69
C LEU A 253 -8.73 -8.24 5.23
N LEU A 254 -9.75 -8.99 4.85
CA LEU A 254 -10.59 -8.65 3.71
C LEU A 254 -11.67 -7.68 4.20
N ILE A 255 -11.80 -6.55 3.54
CA ILE A 255 -12.82 -5.56 3.90
C ILE A 255 -14.07 -5.81 3.05
N GLU A 256 -15.19 -6.05 3.71
CA GLU A 256 -16.50 -6.09 3.08
C GLU A 256 -17.14 -4.70 3.18
N VAL A 257 -17.55 -4.18 2.04
CA VAL A 257 -18.41 -3.01 1.94
C VAL A 257 -19.76 -3.46 1.44
N ASP A 258 -20.81 -3.20 2.20
CA ASP A 258 -22.18 -3.44 1.83
C ASP A 258 -22.94 -2.11 1.75
N ILE A 259 -23.55 -1.84 0.59
CA ILE A 259 -24.33 -0.64 0.33
C ILE A 259 -25.76 -1.05 0.04
N ASP A 260 -26.65 -0.70 0.95
CA ASP A 260 -28.08 -1.01 0.89
C ASP A 260 -28.94 0.22 1.25
N ASP A 261 -30.23 0.01 1.46
CA ASP A 261 -31.17 1.08 1.83
C ASP A 261 -30.85 1.71 3.19
N ALA A 262 -30.10 1.02 4.06
CA ALA A 262 -29.66 1.53 5.37
C ALA A 262 -28.37 2.35 5.28
N GLY A 263 -27.62 2.27 4.16
CA GLY A 263 -26.45 3.08 3.89
C GLY A 263 -25.20 2.29 3.52
N PHE A 264 -24.03 2.85 3.87
CA PHE A 264 -22.71 2.33 3.58
C PHE A 264 -22.13 1.66 4.83
N HIS A 265 -21.94 0.35 4.76
CA HIS A 265 -21.48 -0.47 5.89
C HIS A 265 -20.12 -1.10 5.61
N VAL A 266 -19.24 -1.08 6.59
CA VAL A 266 -17.88 -1.63 6.50
C VAL A 266 -17.69 -2.70 7.58
N SER A 267 -17.28 -3.90 7.16
CA SER A 267 -16.92 -4.98 8.08
C SER A 267 -15.61 -5.65 7.67
N GLU A 268 -14.96 -6.28 8.63
CA GLU A 268 -13.65 -6.92 8.48
C GLU A 268 -13.78 -8.43 8.59
N ILE A 269 -13.23 -9.14 7.60
CA ILE A 269 -13.16 -10.60 7.53
C ILE A 269 -11.72 -11.02 7.72
N PRO A 270 -11.38 -11.65 8.86
CA PRO A 270 -10.03 -12.10 9.13
C PRO A 270 -9.56 -13.22 8.21
N LEU A 271 -8.34 -13.07 7.72
CA LEU A 271 -7.65 -14.02 6.87
C LEU A 271 -6.33 -14.45 7.50
N VAL A 272 -5.88 -15.67 7.18
CA VAL A 272 -4.61 -16.25 7.65
C VAL A 272 -3.82 -16.76 6.45
N GLN A 273 -2.53 -16.42 6.38
CA GLN A 273 -1.63 -16.91 5.34
C GLN A 273 -1.46 -18.44 5.43
N THR A 274 -1.28 -19.07 4.29
CA THR A 274 -0.88 -20.47 4.15
C THR A 274 0.51 -20.55 3.53
N GLU A 275 1.04 -21.71 3.23
CA GLU A 275 2.37 -21.86 2.61
C GLU A 275 2.48 -21.12 1.26
N MET A 276 1.41 -21.05 0.48
CA MET A 276 1.43 -20.48 -0.88
C MET A 276 0.37 -19.40 -1.12
N GLY A 277 -0.54 -19.21 -0.19
CA GLY A 277 -1.70 -18.35 -0.39
C GLY A 277 -2.34 -17.91 0.93
N ILE A 278 -3.65 -17.77 0.93
CA ILE A 278 -4.43 -17.28 2.06
C ILE A 278 -5.74 -18.05 2.21
N ARG A 279 -6.30 -18.07 3.41
CA ARG A 279 -7.61 -18.65 3.70
C ARG A 279 -8.40 -17.81 4.70
N LEU A 280 -9.68 -18.08 4.81
CA LEU A 280 -10.47 -17.59 5.93
C LEU A 280 -9.89 -18.08 7.26
N ALA A 281 -9.83 -17.21 8.25
CA ALA A 281 -9.48 -17.59 9.62
C ALA A 281 -10.52 -18.57 10.18
N SER A 282 -10.10 -19.51 11.03
CA SER A 282 -11.02 -20.29 11.86
C SER A 282 -11.75 -19.36 12.84
N PRO A 283 -12.86 -19.77 13.47
CA PRO A 283 -13.55 -18.95 14.46
C PRO A 283 -12.62 -18.49 15.60
N GLU A 284 -11.72 -19.35 16.05
CA GLU A 284 -10.75 -19.08 17.12
C GLU A 284 -9.68 -18.09 16.67
N GLU A 285 -9.10 -18.29 15.48
CA GLU A 285 -8.14 -17.35 14.87
C GLU A 285 -8.79 -15.99 14.62
N ALA A 286 -10.01 -15.97 14.08
CA ALA A 286 -10.76 -14.75 13.81
C ALA A 286 -11.00 -13.94 15.09
N GLN A 287 -11.38 -14.61 16.18
CA GLN A 287 -11.56 -13.96 17.47
C GLN A 287 -10.29 -13.27 17.94
N LEU A 288 -9.14 -13.95 17.92
CA LEU A 288 -7.84 -13.40 18.36
C LEU A 288 -7.41 -12.22 17.48
N ILE A 289 -7.56 -12.33 16.17
CA ILE A 289 -7.23 -11.26 15.22
C ILE A 289 -8.09 -10.04 15.50
N LEU A 290 -9.41 -10.21 15.61
CA LEU A 290 -10.34 -9.10 15.82
C LEU A 290 -10.21 -8.47 17.21
N GLU A 291 -9.91 -9.24 18.26
CA GLU A 291 -9.64 -8.69 19.60
C GLU A 291 -8.40 -7.80 19.59
N SER A 292 -7.31 -8.26 18.95
CA SER A 292 -6.08 -7.49 18.80
C SER A 292 -6.31 -6.22 17.96
N TYR A 293 -7.06 -6.33 16.86
CA TYR A 293 -7.43 -5.21 16.00
C TYR A 293 -8.29 -4.17 16.73
N LYS A 294 -9.33 -4.60 17.46
CA LYS A 294 -10.19 -3.73 18.27
C LYS A 294 -9.39 -3.00 19.35
N LYS A 295 -8.44 -3.69 20.00
CA LYS A 295 -7.56 -3.07 21.00
C LYS A 295 -6.74 -1.95 20.37
N ARG A 296 -6.11 -2.18 19.22
CA ARG A 296 -5.33 -1.15 18.50
C ARG A 296 -6.22 0.01 18.05
N SER A 297 -7.41 -0.29 17.54
CA SER A 297 -8.38 0.72 17.11
C SER A 297 -8.79 1.63 18.26
N LYS A 298 -9.04 1.07 19.43
CA LYS A 298 -9.31 1.87 20.65
C LYS A 298 -8.14 2.75 21.07
N GLN A 299 -6.91 2.27 20.92
CA GLN A 299 -5.70 3.06 21.19
C GLN A 299 -5.52 4.18 20.16
N CYS A 300 -5.92 3.96 18.89
CA CYS A 300 -5.83 4.95 17.82
C CYS A 300 -6.70 6.20 18.05
N GLU A 301 -7.78 6.10 18.86
CA GLU A 301 -8.61 7.23 19.26
C GLU A 301 -7.85 8.25 20.15
N ASN A 302 -6.78 7.82 20.80
CA ASN A 302 -5.98 8.67 21.69
C ASN A 302 -4.81 9.31 20.92
N ALA A 303 -4.90 10.61 20.66
CA ALA A 303 -3.88 11.36 19.94
C ALA A 303 -2.51 11.38 20.63
N GLU A 304 -2.47 11.43 21.97
CA GLU A 304 -1.22 11.40 22.74
C GLU A 304 -0.54 10.04 22.59
N PHE A 305 -1.31 8.95 22.61
CA PHE A 305 -0.82 7.60 22.37
C PHE A 305 -0.17 7.49 20.98
N ILE A 306 -0.84 7.98 19.93
CA ILE A 306 -0.32 7.92 18.55
C ILE A 306 1.01 8.69 18.45
N ILE A 307 1.09 9.89 19.02
CA ILE A 307 2.32 10.70 19.01
C ILE A 307 3.46 9.98 19.74
N GLU A 308 3.22 9.51 20.95
CA GLU A 308 4.26 8.90 21.76
C GLU A 308 4.70 7.53 21.22
N ASN A 309 3.76 6.70 20.74
CA ASN A 309 4.07 5.42 20.13
C ASN A 309 4.90 5.61 18.84
N TYR A 310 4.53 6.56 18.00
CA TYR A 310 5.29 6.84 16.78
C TYR A 310 6.70 7.38 17.08
N LYS A 311 6.84 8.22 18.11
CA LYS A 311 8.14 8.70 18.58
C LYS A 311 9.03 7.54 19.04
N GLN A 312 8.52 6.61 19.85
CA GLN A 312 9.25 5.42 20.28
C GLN A 312 9.65 4.53 19.08
N PHE A 313 8.76 4.35 18.12
CA PHE A 313 9.06 3.64 16.88
C PHE A 313 10.17 4.33 16.08
N ALA A 314 10.11 5.65 15.92
CA ALA A 314 11.15 6.45 15.26
C ALA A 314 12.51 6.34 15.96
N ASP A 315 12.54 6.38 17.29
CA ASP A 315 13.77 6.24 18.09
C ASP A 315 14.47 4.87 17.87
N THR A 316 13.70 3.81 17.62
CA THR A 316 14.26 2.49 17.32
C THR A 316 14.80 2.39 15.89
N HIS A 317 14.29 3.17 14.95
CA HIS A 317 14.60 3.09 13.52
C HIS A 317 15.58 4.16 13.04
N ILE A 318 15.75 5.28 13.76
CA ILE A 318 16.54 6.45 13.30
C ILE A 318 17.95 6.10 12.85
N ASN A 319 18.60 5.15 13.53
CA ASN A 319 19.97 4.75 13.16
C ASN A 319 20.06 4.08 11.78
N ARG A 320 18.97 3.45 11.29
CA ARG A 320 18.90 2.88 9.92
C ARG A 320 18.94 4.02 8.90
N TYR A 321 18.14 5.06 9.10
CA TYR A 321 18.08 6.21 8.21
C TYR A 321 19.39 7.03 8.20
N LEU A 322 19.89 7.36 9.36
CA LEU A 322 21.13 8.14 9.49
C LEU A 322 22.36 7.44 8.89
N ARG A 323 22.34 6.11 8.84
CA ARG A 323 23.42 5.34 8.23
C ARG A 323 23.58 5.60 6.73
N GLU A 324 22.49 5.95 6.04
CA GLU A 324 22.54 6.28 4.61
C GLU A 324 23.34 7.56 4.33
N PHE A 325 23.35 8.53 5.25
CA PHE A 325 24.18 9.74 5.14
C PHE A 325 25.68 9.46 5.28
N LEU A 326 26.08 8.33 5.84
CA LEU A 326 27.49 7.92 5.97
C LEU A 326 27.96 7.05 4.81
N GLY A 327 27.06 6.65 3.94
CA GLY A 327 27.34 5.72 2.84
C GLY A 327 27.36 4.25 3.25
N ARG A 328 27.21 3.37 2.26
CA ARG A 328 27.13 1.90 2.43
C ARG A 328 28.42 1.16 2.05
N THR A 329 29.58 1.85 2.03
CA THR A 329 30.85 1.20 1.71
C THR A 329 31.16 0.09 2.70
N TRP A 330 31.91 -0.94 2.26
CA TRP A 330 32.29 -2.04 3.13
C TRP A 330 33.09 -1.55 4.36
N ILE A 331 33.90 -0.50 4.20
CA ILE A 331 34.66 0.14 5.29
C ILE A 331 33.72 0.66 6.37
N VAL A 332 32.67 1.39 5.98
CA VAL A 332 31.65 1.90 6.91
C VAL A 332 30.90 0.75 7.60
N LYS A 333 30.59 -0.34 6.89
CA LYS A 333 29.97 -1.54 7.48
C LYS A 333 30.87 -2.17 8.54
N VAL A 334 32.16 -2.37 8.25
CA VAL A 334 33.14 -2.98 9.18
C VAL A 334 33.31 -2.11 10.43
N ILE A 335 33.57 -0.80 10.25
CA ILE A 335 33.76 0.12 11.38
C ILE A 335 32.48 0.22 12.23
N ASN A 336 31.30 0.25 11.60
CA ASN A 336 30.04 0.27 12.34
C ASN A 336 29.81 -1.03 13.14
N GLY A 337 30.24 -2.18 12.62
CA GLY A 337 30.27 -3.46 13.36
C GLY A 337 31.19 -3.39 14.56
N LEU A 338 32.44 -2.93 14.39
CA LEU A 338 33.42 -2.79 15.45
C LEU A 338 32.99 -1.83 16.55
N THR A 339 32.27 -0.76 16.20
CA THR A 339 31.72 0.22 17.16
C THR A 339 30.37 -0.22 17.76
N ARG A 340 30.00 -1.49 17.64
CA ARG A 340 28.70 -2.02 18.10
C ARG A 340 27.52 -1.20 17.57
N ARG A 341 27.56 -0.82 16.29
CA ARG A 341 26.57 0.00 15.58
C ARG A 341 26.43 1.43 16.11
N LYS A 342 27.45 1.96 16.81
CA LYS A 342 27.46 3.34 17.34
C LYS A 342 28.18 4.34 16.44
N LEU A 343 28.73 3.91 15.29
CA LEU A 343 29.50 4.78 14.38
C LEU A 343 28.75 6.06 14.01
N VAL A 344 27.48 5.94 13.67
CA VAL A 344 26.61 7.08 13.31
C VAL A 344 26.60 8.13 14.42
N ARG A 345 26.37 7.70 15.67
CA ARG A 345 26.33 8.61 16.83
C ARG A 345 27.69 9.23 17.19
N LEU A 346 28.77 8.55 16.81
CA LEU A 346 30.13 9.06 17.03
C LEU A 346 30.53 10.12 16.00
N LEU A 347 30.05 9.97 14.75
CA LEU A 347 30.40 10.88 13.65
C LEU A 347 29.44 12.06 13.51
N LEU A 348 28.16 11.86 13.83
CA LEU A 348 27.15 12.90 13.77
C LEU A 348 26.92 13.50 15.16
N GLY A 349 27.43 14.69 15.40
CA GLY A 349 27.18 15.45 16.61
C GLY A 349 25.82 16.16 16.61
N LYS A 350 25.46 16.78 17.75
CA LYS A 350 24.18 17.49 17.93
C LYS A 350 23.89 18.51 16.82
N THR A 351 24.90 19.27 16.40
CA THR A 351 24.77 20.28 15.34
C THR A 351 24.45 19.63 13.98
N SER A 352 25.06 18.47 13.68
CA SER A 352 24.74 17.72 12.44
C SER A 352 23.31 17.23 12.42
N TYR A 353 22.79 16.73 13.55
CA TYR A 353 21.37 16.31 13.65
C TYR A 353 20.41 17.47 13.42
N LEU A 354 20.70 18.64 14.01
CA LEU A 354 19.91 19.85 13.81
C LEU A 354 19.95 20.33 12.34
N GLY A 355 21.12 20.22 11.69
CA GLY A 355 21.26 20.53 10.27
C GLY A 355 20.44 19.60 9.37
N ILE A 356 20.52 18.29 9.60
CA ILE A 356 19.73 17.29 8.87
C ILE A 356 18.22 17.52 9.09
N GLN A 357 17.81 17.77 10.35
CA GLN A 357 16.41 18.07 10.68
C GLN A 357 15.94 19.31 9.91
N ASN A 358 16.72 20.41 9.91
CA ASN A 358 16.37 21.61 9.19
C ASN A 358 16.24 21.41 7.68
N PHE A 359 17.08 20.53 7.07
CA PHE A 359 16.97 20.23 5.63
C PHE A 359 15.73 19.40 5.29
N ILE A 360 15.18 18.64 6.24
CA ILE A 360 13.99 17.83 6.05
C ILE A 360 12.71 18.62 6.35
N GLU A 361 12.73 19.47 7.39
CA GLU A 361 11.54 20.20 7.86
C GLU A 361 11.24 21.48 7.06
N CYS A 362 12.28 22.22 6.68
CA CYS A 362 12.10 23.48 5.95
C CYS A 362 11.87 23.21 4.45
N GLU A 363 10.72 23.58 3.94
CA GLU A 363 10.30 23.34 2.57
C GLU A 363 11.32 23.79 1.53
N ALA A 364 11.87 25.00 1.68
CA ALA A 364 12.86 25.55 0.75
C ALA A 364 14.19 24.75 0.76
N HIS A 365 14.64 24.31 1.93
CA HIS A 365 15.84 23.48 2.03
C HIS A 365 15.58 22.05 1.56
N HIS A 366 14.41 21.48 1.87
CA HIS A 366 13.98 20.16 1.40
C HIS A 366 13.95 20.11 -0.13
N GLU A 367 13.30 21.08 -0.77
CA GLU A 367 13.20 21.17 -2.22
C GLU A 367 14.58 21.25 -2.87
N LEU A 368 15.46 22.16 -2.39
CA LEU A 368 16.81 22.32 -2.89
C LEU A 368 17.66 21.07 -2.69
N PHE A 369 17.62 20.46 -1.51
CA PHE A 369 18.36 19.25 -1.18
C PHE A 369 17.92 18.06 -2.05
N LEU A 370 16.62 17.85 -2.19
CA LEU A 370 16.05 16.81 -3.02
C LEU A 370 16.44 17.00 -4.51
N GLN A 371 16.37 18.24 -5.02
CA GLN A 371 16.79 18.55 -6.39
C GLN A 371 18.28 18.27 -6.60
N GLY A 372 19.12 18.60 -5.64
CA GLY A 372 20.55 18.30 -5.66
C GLY A 372 20.84 16.80 -5.72
N LEU A 373 20.14 15.99 -4.92
CA LEU A 373 20.26 14.53 -4.96
C LEU A 373 19.79 13.94 -6.31
N LYS A 374 18.68 14.44 -6.87
CA LYS A 374 18.22 14.03 -8.21
C LYS A 374 19.24 14.34 -9.30
N ASN A 375 19.96 15.46 -9.23
CA ASN A 375 20.98 15.83 -10.19
C ASN A 375 22.23 14.93 -10.11
N ILE A 376 22.64 14.52 -8.93
CA ILE A 376 23.73 13.56 -8.70
C ILE A 376 23.40 12.19 -9.30
N ASN A 377 22.19 11.70 -9.05
CA ASN A 377 21.74 10.38 -9.50
C ASN A 377 21.50 10.26 -11.01
N ARG A 378 21.48 11.40 -11.75
CA ARG A 378 21.34 11.43 -13.20
C ARG A 378 22.68 11.42 -13.94
N LYS A 379 23.81 11.58 -13.23
CA LYS A 379 25.17 11.48 -13.78
C LYS A 379 25.70 10.05 -13.66
#